data_6b289f373be744b6878cd4829cc68afe
#
_entry.id   6b289f373be744b6878cd4829cc68afe
#
_cell.length_a   1.000
_cell.length_b   1.000
_cell.length_c   1.000
_cell.angle_alpha   90.00
_cell.angle_beta   90.00
_cell.angle_gamma   90.00
#
_symmetry.space_group_name_H-M   'P 1'
#
loop_
_entity.id
_entity.type
_entity.pdbx_description
1 polymer ?
#
loop_
_entity_poly.entity_id
_entity_poly.type
_entity_poly.pdbx_seq_one_letter_code
_entity_poly.pdbx_strand_id
1 'polypeptide(L)'
;MDQYKFIERVKASGIDRDMQRYREALFSPLDERDKESVAARFKESIQSLDKEQQQFFLSYIKIVAENSVGFILSVLDGSTNIGDSGGQFQLYYDEENGERSHINN
;
A
#
# COMPACT_ATOMS: atom_id res chain seq x y z
N MET A 1 -11.08 14.85 -10.93
CA MET A 1 -11.05 13.70 -9.99
C MET A 1 -11.67 14.11 -8.68
N ASP A 2 -12.61 13.35 -8.18
CA ASP A 2 -13.18 13.58 -6.86
C ASP A 2 -12.47 12.75 -5.79
N GLN A 3 -12.84 12.97 -4.53
CA GLN A 3 -12.25 12.29 -3.39
C GLN A 3 -12.43 10.77 -3.45
N TYR A 4 -13.60 10.29 -3.85
CA TYR A 4 -13.88 8.85 -3.91
C TYR A 4 -13.05 8.16 -4.98
N LYS A 5 -12.93 8.76 -6.16
CA LYS A 5 -12.08 8.22 -7.23
C LYS A 5 -10.63 8.21 -6.83
N PHE A 6 -10.16 9.24 -6.12
CA PHE A 6 -8.79 9.29 -5.61
C PHE A 6 -8.52 8.12 -4.67
N ILE A 7 -9.40 7.90 -3.69
CA ILE A 7 -9.26 6.80 -2.72
C ILE A 7 -9.27 5.45 -3.43
N GLU A 8 -10.22 5.23 -4.36
CA GLU A 8 -10.29 3.98 -5.13
C GLU A 8 -9.00 3.72 -5.90
N ARG A 9 -8.47 4.73 -6.57
CA ARG A 9 -7.24 4.58 -7.37
C ARG A 9 -6.01 4.37 -6.52
N VAL A 10 -5.93 5.01 -5.35
CA VAL A 10 -4.84 4.77 -4.40
C VAL A 10 -4.87 3.33 -3.91
N LYS A 11 -6.05 2.81 -3.55
CA LYS A 11 -6.19 1.42 -3.09
C LYS A 11 -5.88 0.43 -4.21
N ALA A 12 -6.40 0.65 -5.41
CA ALA A 12 -6.17 -0.24 -6.54
C ALA A 12 -4.70 -0.29 -6.95
N SER A 13 -4.02 0.86 -6.97
CA SER A 13 -2.63 0.95 -7.40
C SER A 13 -1.65 0.65 -6.28
N GLY A 14 -1.91 1.13 -5.07
CA GLY A 14 -0.98 1.04 -3.95
C GLY A 14 -1.17 -0.18 -3.07
N ILE A 15 -2.32 -0.85 -3.14
CA ILE A 15 -2.59 -2.04 -2.34
C ILE A 15 -2.79 -3.24 -3.25
N ASP A 16 -3.85 -3.25 -4.06
CA ASP A 16 -4.24 -4.45 -4.80
C ASP A 16 -3.18 -4.88 -5.83
N ARG A 17 -2.64 -3.92 -6.59
CA ARG A 17 -1.59 -4.21 -7.57
C ARG A 17 -0.30 -4.64 -6.90
N ASP A 18 0.09 -3.99 -5.80
CA ASP A 18 1.30 -4.33 -5.08
C ASP A 18 1.17 -5.68 -4.38
N MET A 19 0.00 -6.02 -3.83
CA MET A 19 -0.23 -7.34 -3.25
C MET A 19 -0.06 -8.44 -4.31
N GLN A 20 -0.54 -8.21 -5.54
CA GLN A 20 -0.34 -9.16 -6.63
C GLN A 20 1.14 -9.32 -6.95
N ARG A 21 1.90 -8.22 -7.02
CA ARG A 21 3.34 -8.26 -7.26
C ARG A 21 4.09 -8.99 -6.17
N TYR A 22 3.75 -8.73 -4.89
CA TYR A 22 4.37 -9.42 -3.76
C TYR A 22 4.07 -10.91 -3.78
N ARG A 23 2.85 -11.29 -4.09
CA ARG A 23 2.47 -12.69 -4.21
C ARG A 23 3.31 -13.40 -5.27
N GLU A 24 3.44 -12.80 -6.45
CA GLU A 24 4.26 -13.35 -7.54
C GLU A 24 5.73 -13.45 -7.14
N ALA A 25 6.28 -12.40 -6.52
CA ALA A 25 7.68 -12.38 -6.10
C ALA A 25 7.96 -13.42 -5.01
N LEU A 26 7.08 -13.54 -4.01
CA LEU A 26 7.28 -14.44 -2.88
C LEU A 26 7.22 -15.92 -3.28
N PHE A 27 6.44 -16.26 -4.30
CA PHE A 27 6.28 -17.65 -4.74
C PHE A 27 7.05 -18.00 -6.02
N SER A 28 7.88 -17.08 -6.51
CA SER A 28 8.84 -17.39 -7.58
C SER A 28 10.01 -18.22 -7.04
N PRO A 29 10.79 -18.88 -7.91
CA PRO A 29 11.97 -19.63 -7.45
C PRO A 29 12.94 -18.77 -6.66
N LEU A 30 13.62 -19.40 -5.68
CA LEU A 30 14.66 -18.72 -4.89
C LEU A 30 15.87 -18.39 -5.77
N ASP A 31 16.47 -17.21 -5.54
CA ASP A 31 17.67 -16.79 -6.25
C ASP A 31 18.91 -17.37 -5.56
N GLU A 32 19.64 -18.23 -6.27
CA GLU A 32 20.87 -18.84 -5.77
C GLU A 32 21.97 -17.82 -5.46
N ARG A 33 21.90 -16.64 -6.07
CA ARG A 33 22.92 -15.59 -5.88
C ARG A 33 22.65 -14.69 -4.69
N ASP A 34 21.43 -14.73 -4.15
CA ASP A 34 21.04 -13.91 -3.00
C ASP A 34 20.32 -14.79 -1.98
N LYS A 35 21.02 -15.15 -0.91
CA LYS A 35 20.46 -15.97 0.18
C LYS A 35 20.47 -15.25 1.52
N GLU A 36 21.09 -14.08 1.60
CA GLU A 36 21.33 -13.40 2.87
C GLU A 36 20.53 -12.12 3.07
N SER A 37 19.99 -11.53 2.02
CA SER A 37 19.16 -10.33 2.17
C SER A 37 17.92 -10.64 3.01
N VAL A 38 17.38 -9.61 3.65
CA VAL A 38 16.12 -9.74 4.41
C VAL A 38 15.01 -10.25 3.50
N ALA A 39 14.96 -9.74 2.27
CA ALA A 39 13.95 -10.16 1.28
C ALA A 39 14.10 -11.64 0.92
N ALA A 40 15.33 -12.13 0.70
CA ALA A 40 15.58 -13.53 0.37
C ALA A 40 15.22 -14.46 1.53
N ARG A 41 15.59 -14.09 2.75
CA ARG A 41 15.26 -14.85 3.95
C ARG A 41 13.76 -14.92 4.21
N PHE A 42 13.09 -13.78 4.00
CA PHE A 42 11.64 -13.70 4.14
C PHE A 42 10.95 -14.61 3.12
N LYS A 43 11.38 -14.54 1.87
CA LYS A 43 10.85 -15.38 0.78
C LYS A 43 11.00 -16.88 1.10
N GLU A 44 12.18 -17.29 1.54
CA GLU A 44 12.43 -18.66 1.94
C GLU A 44 11.52 -19.10 3.10
N SER A 45 11.38 -18.24 4.11
CA SER A 45 10.50 -18.51 5.26
C SER A 45 9.05 -18.69 4.83
N ILE A 46 8.55 -17.84 3.94
CA ILE A 46 7.17 -17.94 3.45
C ILE A 46 6.96 -19.21 2.64
N GLN A 47 7.92 -19.59 1.80
CA GLN A 47 7.80 -20.79 0.98
C GLN A 47 7.87 -22.08 1.82
N SER A 48 8.43 -22.03 3.03
CA SER A 48 8.46 -23.17 3.94
C SER A 48 7.15 -23.38 4.71
N LEU A 49 6.23 -22.44 4.68
CA LEU A 49 4.92 -22.55 5.33
C LEU A 49 3.96 -23.37 4.48
N ASP A 50 2.93 -23.96 5.13
CA ASP A 50 1.85 -24.59 4.37
C ASP A 50 0.95 -23.54 3.71
N LYS A 51 0.04 -23.99 2.83
CA LYS A 51 -0.80 -23.07 2.05
C LYS A 51 -1.71 -22.22 2.93
N GLU A 52 -2.26 -22.78 3.99
CA GLU A 52 -3.13 -22.06 4.91
C GLU A 52 -2.36 -20.95 5.63
N GLN A 53 -1.18 -21.27 6.14
CA GLN A 53 -0.29 -20.30 6.79
C GLN A 53 0.14 -19.20 5.81
N GLN A 54 0.45 -19.55 4.56
CA GLN A 54 0.79 -18.59 3.52
C GLN A 54 -0.37 -17.61 3.28
N GLN A 55 -1.61 -18.10 3.22
CA GLN A 55 -2.79 -17.26 3.01
C GLN A 55 -3.02 -16.31 4.20
N PHE A 56 -2.90 -16.79 5.42
CA PHE A 56 -3.00 -15.94 6.60
C PHE A 56 -1.95 -14.86 6.60
N PHE A 57 -0.72 -15.20 6.23
CA PHE A 57 0.38 -14.25 6.19
C PHE A 57 0.13 -13.14 5.17
N LEU A 58 -0.28 -13.51 3.95
CA LEU A 58 -0.61 -12.55 2.91
C LEU A 58 -1.79 -11.67 3.30
N SER A 59 -2.80 -12.23 3.94
CA SER A 59 -3.95 -11.48 4.43
C SER A 59 -3.54 -10.44 5.49
N TYR A 60 -2.62 -10.81 6.38
CA TYR A 60 -2.11 -9.89 7.39
C TYR A 60 -1.28 -8.77 6.78
N ILE A 61 -0.43 -9.08 5.80
CA ILE A 61 0.34 -8.07 5.06
C ILE A 61 -0.62 -7.05 4.41
N LYS A 62 -1.72 -7.53 3.84
CA LYS A 62 -2.73 -6.65 3.25
C LYS A 62 -3.35 -5.72 4.29
N ILE A 63 -3.67 -6.23 5.48
CA ILE A 63 -4.19 -5.42 6.58
C ILE A 63 -3.20 -4.33 6.97
N VAL A 64 -1.92 -4.66 7.07
CA VAL A 64 -0.87 -3.68 7.39
C VAL A 64 -0.79 -2.60 6.31
N ALA A 65 -0.83 -2.99 5.03
CA ALA A 65 -0.82 -2.06 3.91
C ALA A 65 -2.06 -1.14 3.94
N GLU A 66 -3.24 -1.69 4.16
CA GLU A 66 -4.48 -0.93 4.25
C GLU A 66 -4.44 0.08 5.41
N ASN A 67 -3.92 -0.32 6.57
CA ASN A 67 -3.80 0.56 7.72
C ASN A 67 -2.81 1.70 7.46
N SER A 68 -1.69 1.40 6.81
CA SER A 68 -0.67 2.42 6.49
C SER A 68 -1.19 3.44 5.47
N VAL A 69 -1.83 2.97 4.42
CA VAL A 69 -2.45 3.86 3.41
C VAL A 69 -3.60 4.63 4.03
N GLY A 70 -4.43 3.98 4.85
CA GLY A 70 -5.53 4.62 5.55
C GLY A 70 -5.08 5.73 6.47
N PHE A 71 -3.96 5.54 7.17
CA PHE A 71 -3.38 6.58 8.01
C PHE A 71 -3.01 7.82 7.18
N ILE A 72 -2.30 7.63 6.06
CA ILE A 72 -1.91 8.74 5.19
C ILE A 72 -3.14 9.47 4.65
N LEU A 73 -4.15 8.71 4.20
CA LEU A 73 -5.39 9.31 3.69
C LEU A 73 -6.11 10.11 4.78
N SER A 74 -6.11 9.63 6.03
CA SER A 74 -6.74 10.35 7.15
C SER A 74 -6.00 11.63 7.51
N VAL A 75 -4.68 11.66 7.35
CA VAL A 75 -3.90 12.88 7.50
C VAL A 75 -4.27 13.90 6.42
N LEU A 76 -4.38 13.43 5.17
CA LEU A 76 -4.71 14.30 4.05
C LEU A 76 -6.13 14.87 4.14
N ASP A 77 -7.09 14.14 4.70
CA ASP A 77 -8.47 14.62 4.85
C ASP A 77 -8.70 15.44 6.14
N GLY A 78 -7.66 15.55 6.98
CA GLY A 78 -7.73 16.36 8.20
C GLY A 78 -8.34 15.67 9.41
N SER A 79 -8.70 14.37 9.32
CA SER A 79 -9.25 13.62 10.44
C SER A 79 -8.19 13.15 11.45
N THR A 80 -6.92 13.18 11.04
CA THR A 80 -5.79 12.80 11.90
C THR A 80 -4.68 13.84 11.77
N ASN A 81 -4.13 14.28 12.88
CA ASN A 81 -3.00 15.21 12.91
C ASN A 81 -1.67 14.47 12.87
N ILE A 82 -0.66 15.11 12.29
CA ILE A 82 0.73 14.64 12.38
C ILE A 82 1.38 15.35 13.56
N GLY A 83 1.60 14.61 14.66
CA GLY A 83 2.21 15.18 15.85
C GLY A 83 1.41 16.35 16.40
N ASP A 84 2.10 17.45 16.73
CA ASP A 84 1.48 18.65 17.30
C ASP A 84 1.13 19.71 16.24
N SER A 85 1.13 19.33 14.96
CA SER A 85 0.84 20.27 13.87
C SER A 85 -0.64 20.63 13.85
N GLY A 86 -0.96 21.94 13.88
CA GLY A 86 -2.31 22.47 13.72
C GLY A 86 -2.68 22.82 12.28
N GLY A 87 -1.78 22.58 11.32
CA GLY A 87 -2.03 22.88 9.92
C GLY A 87 -2.93 21.87 9.24
N GLN A 88 -3.34 22.19 8.03
CA GLN A 88 -4.17 21.32 7.18
C GLN A 88 -3.51 21.14 5.83
N PHE A 89 -3.63 19.94 5.28
CA PHE A 89 -3.20 19.69 3.92
C PHE A 89 -4.31 20.06 2.93
N GLN A 90 -3.89 20.63 1.80
CA GLN A 90 -4.78 20.89 0.68
C GLN A 90 -4.25 20.09 -0.50
N LEU A 91 -5.07 19.19 -1.04
CA LEU A 91 -4.68 18.31 -2.13
C LEU A 91 -5.47 18.66 -3.39
N TYR A 92 -4.73 18.99 -4.45
CA TYR A 92 -5.32 19.30 -5.76
C TYR A 92 -4.83 18.30 -6.79
N TYR A 93 -5.68 18.02 -7.75
CA TYR A 93 -5.33 17.22 -8.92
C TYR A 93 -5.53 18.06 -10.17
N ASP A 94 -4.48 18.20 -10.97
CA ASP A 94 -4.53 18.91 -12.23
C ASP A 94 -4.87 17.93 -13.35
N GLU A 95 -6.06 18.11 -13.94
CA GLU A 95 -6.54 17.28 -15.04
C GLU A 95 -5.73 17.56 -16.33
N GLU A 96 -5.74 16.62 -17.28
CA GLU A 96 -5.05 16.79 -18.56
C GLU A 96 -5.56 18.00 -19.33
N ASN A 97 -6.85 18.34 -19.19
CA ASN A 97 -7.46 19.50 -19.83
C ASN A 97 -7.13 20.84 -19.17
N GLY A 98 -6.31 20.83 -18.10
CA GLY A 98 -5.90 22.04 -17.38
C GLY A 98 -6.81 22.42 -16.22
N GLU A 99 -7.93 21.75 -16.02
CA GLU A 99 -8.79 21.99 -14.87
C GLU A 99 -8.16 21.45 -13.59
N ARG A 100 -8.43 22.12 -12.47
CA ARG A 100 -7.92 21.68 -11.16
C ARG A 100 -9.07 21.24 -10.27
N SER A 101 -8.94 20.05 -9.70
CA SER A 101 -9.91 19.51 -8.75
C SER A 101 -9.33 19.55 -7.34
N HIS A 102 -10.13 19.99 -6.37
CA HIS A 102 -9.79 19.90 -4.96
C HIS A 102 -10.21 18.51 -4.45
N ILE A 103 -9.26 17.71 -3.99
CA ILE A 103 -9.51 16.29 -3.64
C ILE A 103 -9.98 16.15 -2.20
N ASN A 104 -9.32 16.82 -1.27
CA ASN A 104 -9.69 16.78 0.14
C ASN A 104 -10.48 18.03 0.55
N ASN A 105 -11.14 17.95 1.66
CA ASN A 105 -11.97 19.08 2.15
C ASN A 105 -11.14 20.26 2.64
#